data_6d57f5c9cd5a37484a666eb9bcb6bd15
#
_entry.id   6d57f5c9cd5a37484a666eb9bcb6bd15
#
_cell.length_a   1.000
_cell.length_b   1.000
_cell.length_c   1.000
_cell.angle_alpha   90.00
_cell.angle_beta   90.00
_cell.angle_gamma   90.00
#
_symmetry.space_group_name_H-M   'P 1'
#
loop_
_entity.id
_entity.type
_entity.pdbx_description
1 polymer ?
#
loop_
_entity_poly.entity_id
_entity_poly.type
_entity_poly.pdbx_seq_one_letter_code
_entity_poly.pdbx_strand_id
1 'polypeptide(L)'
;PVVAAPSSPGNVIPVREAGAVKVDQCFIGTCTNGRIEDLRMAAKVLSGRKVHRNTRLLVIPATPAIYRQALEEGLIQLFLDAGAAISTSTCGPCIGGHMGVLADGEVCVSTSSRNFVGRMGHRESQVYLANAGVAAASAVLGRLAHPAEVTGELVPA
;
A
#
# COMPACT_ATOMS: atom_id res chain seq x y z
N PRO A 1 -2.67 -3.82 -14.21
CA PRO A 1 -3.44 -3.66 -12.97
C PRO A 1 -4.36 -2.44 -13.01
N VAL A 2 -5.40 -2.51 -12.20
CA VAL A 2 -6.38 -1.44 -11.98
C VAL A 2 -6.30 -0.92 -10.56
N VAL A 3 -6.88 0.25 -10.34
CA VAL A 3 -7.13 0.84 -9.01
C VAL A 3 -8.58 1.25 -8.91
N ALA A 4 -9.14 1.25 -7.69
CA ALA A 4 -10.40 1.93 -7.44
C ALA A 4 -10.08 3.35 -6.98
N ALA A 5 -10.46 4.33 -7.77
CA ALA A 5 -10.32 5.75 -7.47
C ALA A 5 -11.18 6.15 -6.25
N PRO A 6 -10.90 7.29 -5.59
CA PRO A 6 -11.52 7.67 -4.34
C PRO A 6 -13.04 7.66 -4.34
N SER A 7 -13.59 7.54 -3.15
CA SER A 7 -14.99 7.62 -2.75
C SER A 7 -15.85 6.39 -3.02
N SER A 8 -15.41 5.45 -3.86
CA SER A 8 -16.12 4.18 -4.07
C SER A 8 -15.21 3.08 -4.58
N PRO A 9 -15.31 1.83 -4.06
CA PRO A 9 -14.61 0.68 -4.63
C PRO A 9 -15.01 0.36 -6.08
N GLY A 10 -16.17 0.85 -6.52
CA GLY A 10 -16.65 0.68 -7.90
C GLY A 10 -16.02 1.63 -8.92
N ASN A 11 -15.29 2.66 -8.51
CA ASN A 11 -14.64 3.62 -9.40
C ASN A 11 -13.34 3.04 -9.99
N VAL A 12 -13.46 1.94 -10.73
CA VAL A 12 -12.30 1.19 -11.24
C VAL A 12 -11.76 1.80 -12.51
N ILE A 13 -10.45 2.11 -12.50
CA ILE A 13 -9.71 2.64 -13.64
C ILE A 13 -8.37 1.91 -13.80
N PRO A 14 -7.84 1.78 -15.03
CA PRO A 14 -6.46 1.31 -15.22
C PRO A 14 -5.46 2.25 -14.51
N VAL A 15 -4.43 1.68 -13.87
CA VAL A 15 -3.40 2.48 -13.17
C VAL A 15 -2.80 3.54 -14.08
N ARG A 16 -2.55 3.20 -15.34
CA ARG A 16 -1.94 4.10 -16.34
C ARG A 16 -2.84 5.28 -16.74
N GLU A 17 -4.15 5.17 -16.52
CA GLU A 17 -5.12 6.21 -16.84
C GLU A 17 -5.41 7.15 -15.65
N ALA A 18 -4.94 6.78 -14.46
CA ALA A 18 -5.16 7.58 -13.24
C ALA A 18 -4.38 8.91 -13.22
N GLY A 19 -3.46 9.12 -14.17
CA GLY A 19 -2.64 10.33 -14.24
C GLY A 19 -1.52 10.39 -13.20
N ALA A 20 -0.88 11.55 -13.11
CA ALA A 20 0.25 11.79 -12.18
C ALA A 20 -0.26 12.15 -10.78
N VAL A 21 -0.85 11.19 -10.06
CA VAL A 21 -1.35 11.39 -8.69
C VAL A 21 -0.18 11.28 -7.71
N LYS A 22 0.18 12.38 -7.02
CA LYS A 22 1.14 12.36 -5.92
C LYS A 22 0.59 11.53 -4.77
N VAL A 23 1.44 10.75 -4.10
CA VAL A 23 1.05 9.86 -3.02
C VAL A 23 1.84 10.19 -1.75
N ASP A 24 1.11 10.48 -0.68
CA ASP A 24 1.67 10.82 0.63
C ASP A 24 1.84 9.56 1.51
N GLN A 25 0.99 8.55 1.28
CA GLN A 25 1.02 7.30 2.03
C GLN A 25 0.71 6.08 1.16
N CYS A 26 1.41 4.98 1.39
CA CYS A 26 1.02 3.66 0.91
C CYS A 26 0.76 2.73 2.10
N PHE A 27 -0.30 1.95 2.01
CA PHE A 27 -0.66 0.99 3.04
C PHE A 27 -0.83 -0.40 2.45
N ILE A 28 0.01 -1.34 2.89
CA ILE A 28 -0.03 -2.76 2.53
C ILE A 28 -0.39 -3.55 3.77
N GLY A 29 -1.56 -4.19 3.74
CA GLY A 29 -2.05 -4.90 4.91
C GLY A 29 -3.53 -5.18 4.87
N THR A 30 -4.12 -5.25 6.04
CA THR A 30 -5.49 -5.60 6.40
C THR A 30 -5.70 -7.09 6.63
N CYS A 31 -6.82 -7.43 7.29
CA CYS A 31 -7.20 -8.83 7.53
C CYS A 31 -7.49 -9.61 6.25
N THR A 32 -7.80 -8.93 5.14
CA THR A 32 -8.10 -9.55 3.84
C THR A 32 -6.91 -9.57 2.89
N ASN A 33 -6.08 -8.51 2.88
CA ASN A 33 -5.03 -8.26 1.89
C ASN A 33 -3.63 -8.05 2.51
N GLY A 34 -3.42 -8.54 3.72
CA GLY A 34 -2.11 -8.63 4.36
C GLY A 34 -1.63 -10.09 4.45
N ARG A 35 -1.99 -10.91 3.47
CA ARG A 35 -1.60 -12.32 3.39
C ARG A 35 -0.15 -12.43 2.95
N ILE A 36 0.42 -13.62 3.10
CA ILE A 36 1.83 -13.83 2.77
C ILE A 36 2.09 -13.58 1.26
N GLU A 37 1.14 -13.91 0.40
CA GLU A 37 1.23 -13.67 -1.04
C GLU A 37 1.30 -12.17 -1.38
N ASP A 38 0.48 -11.36 -0.69
CA ASP A 38 0.51 -9.89 -0.85
C ASP A 38 1.86 -9.32 -0.40
N LEU A 39 2.38 -9.80 0.73
CA LEU A 39 3.68 -9.38 1.25
C LEU A 39 4.82 -9.80 0.30
N ARG A 40 4.77 -11.01 -0.25
CA ARG A 40 5.74 -11.47 -1.25
C ARG A 40 5.68 -10.64 -2.54
N MET A 41 4.46 -10.28 -3.00
CA MET A 41 4.27 -9.41 -4.16
C MET A 41 4.89 -8.02 -3.92
N ALA A 42 4.62 -7.42 -2.78
CA ALA A 42 5.21 -6.14 -2.40
C ALA A 42 6.74 -6.20 -2.31
N ALA A 43 7.26 -7.27 -1.70
CA ALA A 43 8.70 -7.48 -1.54
C ALA A 43 9.44 -7.59 -2.88
N LYS A 44 8.85 -8.24 -3.90
CA LYS A 44 9.44 -8.28 -5.25
C LYS A 44 9.63 -6.88 -5.84
N VAL A 45 8.69 -5.97 -5.59
CA VAL A 45 8.79 -4.59 -6.08
C VAL A 45 9.76 -3.77 -5.26
N LEU A 46 9.82 -3.98 -3.93
CA LEU A 46 10.65 -3.20 -3.00
C LEU A 46 12.10 -3.69 -2.92
N SER A 47 12.40 -4.88 -3.40
CA SER A 47 13.74 -5.49 -3.30
C SER A 47 14.83 -4.57 -3.90
N GLY A 48 15.82 -4.22 -3.07
CA GLY A 48 16.91 -3.33 -3.42
C GLY A 48 16.52 -1.86 -3.64
N ARG A 49 15.31 -1.46 -3.24
CA ARG A 49 14.77 -0.10 -3.45
C ARG A 49 14.41 0.56 -2.12
N LYS A 50 14.27 1.88 -2.16
CA LYS A 50 13.85 2.69 -1.01
C LYS A 50 12.49 3.32 -1.27
N VAL A 51 11.71 3.47 -0.24
CA VAL A 51 10.49 4.28 -0.23
C VAL A 51 10.86 5.74 -0.54
N HIS A 52 10.07 6.39 -1.37
CA HIS A 52 10.27 7.80 -1.71
C HIS A 52 10.25 8.68 -0.45
N ARG A 53 11.19 9.63 -0.36
CA ARG A 53 11.41 10.46 0.83
C ARG A 53 10.17 11.19 1.37
N ASN A 54 9.21 11.48 0.51
CA ASN A 54 7.97 12.20 0.85
C ASN A 54 6.76 11.27 0.96
N THR A 55 6.97 9.95 1.02
CA THR A 55 5.88 8.96 1.11
C THR A 55 6.10 8.08 2.33
N ARG A 56 5.05 7.83 3.09
CA ARG A 56 5.06 6.84 4.17
C ARG A 56 4.62 5.49 3.60
N LEU A 57 5.35 4.43 3.88
CA LEU A 57 4.92 3.06 3.63
C LEU A 57 4.62 2.37 4.95
N LEU A 58 3.40 1.90 5.11
CA LEU A 58 2.95 1.11 6.26
C LEU A 58 2.70 -0.32 5.82
N VAL A 59 3.22 -1.29 6.57
CA VAL A 59 3.01 -2.72 6.32
C VAL A 59 2.44 -3.36 7.57
N ILE A 60 1.26 -3.98 7.45
CA ILE A 60 0.57 -4.64 8.56
C ILE A 60 0.13 -6.04 8.10
N PRO A 61 0.85 -7.11 8.50
CA PRO A 61 0.46 -8.49 8.20
C PRO A 61 -0.91 -8.82 8.79
N ALA A 62 -1.70 -9.65 8.11
CA ALA A 62 -3.09 -9.93 8.48
C ALA A 62 -3.24 -10.63 9.83
N THR A 63 -2.30 -11.50 10.19
CA THR A 63 -2.32 -12.28 11.45
C THR A 63 -0.92 -12.42 12.04
N PRO A 64 -0.81 -12.73 13.34
CA PRO A 64 0.50 -13.05 13.96
C PRO A 64 1.23 -14.23 13.29
N ALA A 65 0.48 -15.20 12.77
CA ALA A 65 1.07 -16.34 12.05
C ALA A 65 1.72 -15.89 10.74
N ILE A 66 1.05 -15.03 9.95
CA ILE A 66 1.60 -14.44 8.74
C ILE A 66 2.78 -13.52 9.06
N TYR A 67 2.71 -12.77 10.16
CA TYR A 67 3.86 -11.95 10.60
C TYR A 67 5.10 -12.83 10.87
N ARG A 68 4.92 -13.94 11.59
CA ARG A 68 6.01 -14.89 11.87
C ARG A 68 6.57 -15.48 10.58
N GLN A 69 5.71 -15.93 9.67
CA GLN A 69 6.13 -16.46 8.38
C GLN A 69 6.89 -15.42 7.56
N ALA A 70 6.42 -14.18 7.52
CA ALA A 70 7.10 -13.08 6.84
C ALA A 70 8.47 -12.77 7.46
N LEU A 71 8.62 -12.94 8.77
CA LEU A 71 9.91 -12.82 9.46
C LEU A 71 10.86 -13.96 9.06
N GLU A 72 10.38 -15.20 9.05
CA GLU A 72 11.16 -16.38 8.66
C GLU A 72 11.61 -16.31 7.19
N GLU A 73 10.80 -15.74 6.32
CA GLU A 73 11.11 -15.52 4.89
C GLU A 73 11.99 -14.28 4.64
N GLY A 74 12.35 -13.51 5.67
CA GLY A 74 13.16 -12.29 5.54
C GLY A 74 12.41 -11.08 4.97
N LEU A 75 11.09 -11.17 4.78
CA LEU A 75 10.29 -10.09 4.20
C LEU A 75 10.21 -8.88 5.14
N ILE A 76 10.14 -9.10 6.45
CA ILE A 76 10.14 -8.04 7.45
C ILE A 76 11.42 -7.21 7.36
N GLN A 77 12.59 -7.88 7.28
CA GLN A 77 13.87 -7.18 7.12
C GLN A 77 13.90 -6.38 5.82
N LEU A 78 13.44 -6.95 4.72
CA LEU A 78 13.38 -6.27 3.43
C LEU A 78 12.53 -4.99 3.48
N PHE A 79 11.36 -5.04 4.14
CA PHE A 79 10.50 -3.87 4.29
C PHE A 79 11.14 -2.78 5.16
N LEU A 80 11.81 -3.17 6.26
CA LEU A 80 12.58 -2.23 7.09
C LEU A 80 13.71 -1.59 6.29
N ASP A 81 14.44 -2.37 5.52
CA ASP A 81 15.52 -1.88 4.67
C ASP A 81 14.99 -0.93 3.59
N ALA A 82 13.79 -1.16 3.07
CA ALA A 82 13.14 -0.23 2.14
C ALA A 82 12.69 1.08 2.80
N GLY A 83 12.58 1.13 4.13
CA GLY A 83 12.13 2.29 4.88
C GLY A 83 10.63 2.27 5.24
N ALA A 84 10.02 1.08 5.27
CA ALA A 84 8.65 0.91 5.73
C ALA A 84 8.53 0.93 7.26
N ALA A 85 7.42 1.44 7.77
CA ALA A 85 6.98 1.22 9.13
C ALA A 85 6.14 -0.08 9.19
N ILE A 86 6.49 -0.98 10.09
CA ILE A 86 5.82 -2.28 10.23
C ILE A 86 5.14 -2.35 11.59
N SER A 87 3.94 -2.87 11.62
CA SER A 87 3.20 -3.11 12.86
C SER A 87 2.78 -4.57 13.00
N THR A 88 2.49 -4.96 14.22
CA THR A 88 1.74 -6.18 14.51
C THR A 88 0.33 -6.11 13.91
N SER A 89 -0.32 -7.26 13.74
CA SER A 89 -1.64 -7.36 13.11
C SER A 89 -2.68 -6.51 13.84
N THR A 90 -3.21 -5.52 13.15
CA THR A 90 -4.20 -4.56 13.63
C THR A 90 -4.95 -3.93 12.45
N CYS A 91 -6.10 -3.30 12.70
CA CYS A 91 -6.81 -2.52 11.69
C CYS A 91 -6.05 -1.25 11.26
N GLY A 92 -5.29 -0.64 12.18
CA GLY A 92 -4.44 0.52 11.87
C GLY A 92 -5.18 1.63 11.12
N PRO A 93 -4.61 2.08 9.98
CA PRO A 93 -5.21 3.14 9.18
C PRO A 93 -6.44 2.69 8.39
N CYS A 94 -6.67 1.40 8.18
CA CYS A 94 -7.80 0.87 7.38
C CYS A 94 -9.18 1.43 7.81
N ILE A 95 -9.32 1.78 9.08
CA ILE A 95 -10.54 2.39 9.66
C ILE A 95 -10.29 3.79 10.22
N GLY A 96 -9.15 4.39 9.94
CA GLY A 96 -8.78 5.67 10.52
C GLY A 96 -8.55 5.62 12.04
N GLY A 97 -8.16 4.45 12.58
CA GLY A 97 -8.05 4.24 14.02
C GLY A 97 -6.75 4.74 14.62
N HIS A 98 -5.62 4.39 14.00
CA HIS A 98 -4.28 4.77 14.43
C HIS A 98 -3.24 4.48 13.33
N MET A 99 -1.97 4.85 13.54
CA MET A 99 -0.83 4.57 12.65
C MET A 99 -1.09 4.93 11.18
N GLY A 100 -0.97 6.20 10.83
CA GLY A 100 -1.14 6.65 9.44
C GLY A 100 -2.58 7.04 9.12
N VAL A 101 -3.30 7.55 10.11
CA VAL A 101 -4.56 8.27 9.89
C VAL A 101 -4.27 9.46 8.97
N LEU A 102 -5.01 9.55 7.87
CA LEU A 102 -4.78 10.56 6.85
C LEU A 102 -5.23 11.94 7.31
N ALA A 103 -4.39 12.93 7.04
CA ALA A 103 -4.70 14.34 7.24
C ALA A 103 -5.49 14.92 6.04
N ASP A 104 -5.84 16.19 6.14
CA ASP A 104 -6.51 16.94 5.08
C ASP A 104 -5.68 16.93 3.79
N GLY A 105 -6.33 16.58 2.69
CA GLY A 105 -5.74 16.55 1.35
C GLY A 105 -4.72 15.44 1.10
N GLU A 106 -4.37 14.60 2.08
CA GLU A 106 -3.44 13.50 1.87
C GLU A 106 -4.02 12.41 0.96
N VAL A 107 -3.15 11.86 0.12
CA VAL A 107 -3.47 10.78 -0.82
C VAL A 107 -2.80 9.48 -0.39
N CYS A 108 -3.59 8.42 -0.29
CA CYS A 108 -3.13 7.08 0.06
C CYS A 108 -3.43 6.06 -1.04
N VAL A 109 -2.46 5.21 -1.35
CA VAL A 109 -2.67 3.96 -2.10
C VAL A 109 -2.71 2.81 -1.11
N SER A 110 -3.82 2.09 -1.07
CA SER A 110 -4.11 1.12 -0.01
C SER A 110 -4.58 -0.22 -0.55
N THR A 111 -4.12 -1.30 0.08
CA THR A 111 -4.65 -2.65 -0.17
C THR A 111 -5.92 -2.95 0.64
N SER A 112 -6.49 -1.97 1.33
CA SER A 112 -7.76 -2.14 2.03
C SER A 112 -8.92 -2.41 1.07
N SER A 113 -10.08 -2.77 1.59
CA SER A 113 -11.25 -3.13 0.79
C SER A 113 -12.29 -2.02 0.66
N ARG A 114 -12.04 -0.85 1.26
CA ARG A 114 -12.98 0.30 1.26
C ARG A 114 -12.22 1.62 1.22
N ASN A 115 -12.75 2.55 0.40
CA ASN A 115 -12.19 3.88 0.20
C ASN A 115 -13.25 4.99 0.26
N PHE A 116 -14.31 4.77 1.01
CA PHE A 116 -15.34 5.80 1.23
C PHE A 116 -14.75 7.04 1.89
N VAL A 117 -15.40 8.18 1.66
CA VAL A 117 -15.02 9.48 2.24
C VAL A 117 -14.80 9.37 3.75
N GLY A 118 -13.62 9.82 4.22
CA GLY A 118 -13.25 9.79 5.62
C GLY A 118 -12.89 8.40 6.19
N ARG A 119 -12.85 7.36 5.35
CA ARG A 119 -12.61 5.98 5.82
C ARG A 119 -11.27 5.80 6.54
N MET A 120 -10.23 6.46 6.06
CA MET A 120 -8.88 6.32 6.59
C MET A 120 -8.39 7.58 7.34
N GLY A 121 -9.28 8.53 7.64
CA GLY A 121 -8.92 9.76 8.33
C GLY A 121 -9.77 10.97 7.92
N HIS A 122 -9.13 12.07 7.53
CA HIS A 122 -9.82 13.29 7.17
C HIS A 122 -10.74 13.09 5.97
N ARG A 123 -11.86 13.82 5.93
CA ARG A 123 -12.88 13.68 4.87
C ARG A 123 -12.39 14.11 3.49
N GLU A 124 -11.46 15.07 3.44
CA GLU A 124 -10.85 15.55 2.19
C GLU A 124 -9.62 14.71 1.76
N SER A 125 -9.27 13.68 2.54
CA SER A 125 -8.25 12.71 2.11
C SER A 125 -8.77 11.80 1.01
N GLN A 126 -7.86 11.33 0.16
CA GLN A 126 -8.19 10.48 -0.99
C GLN A 126 -7.54 9.10 -0.85
N VAL A 127 -8.32 8.04 -1.05
CA VAL A 127 -7.82 6.67 -0.95
C VAL A 127 -8.05 5.94 -2.28
N TYR A 128 -6.97 5.50 -2.90
CA TYR A 128 -6.98 4.60 -4.05
C TYR A 128 -6.80 3.16 -3.57
N LEU A 129 -7.74 2.27 -3.91
CA LEU A 129 -7.57 0.85 -3.62
C LEU A 129 -6.76 0.19 -4.73
N ALA A 130 -5.77 -0.62 -4.34
CA ALA A 130 -4.87 -1.27 -5.27
C ALA A 130 -4.36 -2.60 -4.71
N ASN A 131 -3.74 -3.43 -5.55
CA ASN A 131 -2.99 -4.59 -5.06
C ASN A 131 -1.65 -4.17 -4.43
N ALA A 132 -0.99 -5.10 -3.76
CA ALA A 132 0.26 -4.86 -3.04
C ALA A 132 1.41 -4.43 -3.97
N GLY A 133 1.44 -4.89 -5.22
CA GLY A 133 2.44 -4.50 -6.21
C GLY A 133 2.31 -3.03 -6.62
N VAL A 134 1.09 -2.55 -6.86
CA VAL A 134 0.82 -1.14 -7.18
C VAL A 134 1.14 -0.26 -5.97
N ALA A 135 0.73 -0.66 -4.76
CA ALA A 135 1.03 0.10 -3.55
C ALA A 135 2.54 0.21 -3.30
N ALA A 136 3.28 -0.88 -3.50
CA ALA A 136 4.74 -0.89 -3.38
C ALA A 136 5.43 -0.02 -4.43
N ALA A 137 5.02 -0.09 -5.70
CA ALA A 137 5.56 0.75 -6.76
C ALA A 137 5.28 2.23 -6.51
N SER A 138 4.07 2.54 -6.05
CA SER A 138 3.68 3.91 -5.69
C SER A 138 4.51 4.44 -4.51
N ALA A 139 4.82 3.58 -3.54
CA ALA A 139 5.69 3.94 -2.42
C ALA A 139 7.12 4.28 -2.88
N VAL A 140 7.67 3.55 -3.84
CA VAL A 140 9.02 3.80 -4.40
C VAL A 140 9.05 5.10 -5.19
N LEU A 141 8.03 5.37 -6.01
CA LEU A 141 8.03 6.52 -6.92
C LEU A 141 7.39 7.78 -6.34
N GLY A 142 6.71 7.70 -5.19
CA GLY A 142 6.03 8.85 -4.57
C GLY A 142 4.79 9.32 -5.32
N ARG A 143 4.31 8.52 -6.24
CA ARG A 143 3.10 8.76 -7.04
C ARG A 143 2.42 7.44 -7.38
N LEU A 144 1.15 7.51 -7.75
CA LEU A 144 0.45 6.32 -8.24
C LEU A 144 1.20 5.76 -9.46
N ALA A 145 1.57 4.47 -9.40
CA ALA A 145 2.46 3.87 -10.38
C ALA A 145 2.14 2.41 -10.68
N HIS A 146 2.36 2.03 -11.93
CA HIS A 146 2.32 0.63 -12.35
C HIS A 146 3.59 -0.10 -11.90
N PRO A 147 3.53 -1.33 -11.36
CA PRO A 147 4.71 -2.07 -10.91
C PRO A 147 5.84 -2.17 -11.93
N ALA A 148 5.51 -2.31 -13.22
CA ALA A 148 6.49 -2.38 -14.30
C ALA A 148 7.38 -1.12 -14.44
N GLU A 149 6.91 0.03 -13.95
CA GLU A 149 7.71 1.26 -13.95
C GLU A 149 8.90 1.18 -12.98
N VAL A 150 8.82 0.28 -12.02
CA VAL A 150 9.84 0.05 -11.00
C VAL A 150 10.69 -1.18 -11.33
N THR A 151 10.03 -2.27 -11.77
CA THR A 151 10.70 -3.57 -11.97
C THR A 151 11.19 -3.78 -13.39
N GLY A 152 10.69 -3.03 -14.38
CA GLY A 152 10.90 -3.27 -15.80
C GLY A 152 10.16 -4.48 -16.35
N GLU A 153 9.45 -5.22 -15.52
CA GLU A 153 8.71 -6.44 -15.87
C GLU A 153 7.24 -6.33 -15.49
N LEU A 154 6.37 -7.03 -16.21
CA LEU A 154 4.98 -7.20 -15.82
C LEU A 154 4.94 -8.14 -14.60
N VAL A 155 4.72 -7.61 -13.42
CA VAL A 155 4.44 -8.41 -12.22
C VAL A 155 3.03 -8.98 -12.38
N PRO A 156 2.84 -10.32 -12.37
CA PRO A 156 1.50 -10.91 -12.44
C PRO A 156 0.60 -10.37 -11.32
N ALA A 157 -0.68 -10.28 -11.62
CA ALA A 157 -1.70 -9.88 -10.65
C ALA A 157 -1.92 -10.99 -9.59
#